data_1828a14f7437a0076e9dc00177fecc1c
#
_entry.id   1828a14f7437a0076e9dc00177fecc1c
#
_cell.length_a   1.000
_cell.length_b   1.000
_cell.length_c   1.000
_cell.angle_alpha   90.00
_cell.angle_beta   90.00
_cell.angle_gamma   90.00
#
_symmetry.space_group_name_H-M   'P 1'
#
loop_
_entity.id
_entity.type
_entity.pdbx_description
1 polymer ?
#
loop_
_entity_poly.entity_id
_entity_poly.type
_entity_poly.pdbx_seq_one_letter_code
_entity_poly.pdbx_strand_id
1 'polypeptide(L)'
;MIKFDGNIVQFGFGAVGKSFYEKISKEIKFNENNYFVITMDDFEFEAFVNLGGMVANFVIQKITKDNFKEVFGKYLKEGDLLIDFADTVGTKDILEWCAENNIMYLNTGEADWPENWYSIFNENLLKNEIRKKHKDLKETNKYPIILQHGNNPGLVSHFVKAGIEYIVKKQYSKNKEFRELLKENKFNILSQKLGIKQIHVNDIDLQEVKWEEEQSLYSTWCIDSFFFEMLSEATINFGTHEKIDLKEDECKLLNFEKGFLELKQLAVDTKGRTYYPGGKFEGYLVPHEEIITIANGLEVVEDGKVVYRPSVMFLYSPCEAARKYIENAKVNDYLNPDPEKPQDCENENGKSIVRGYVYPEKAEIVYQEKIKSGTEYVGVLLIGDNFKPVWVGNRIEMPYLYKNKKDSYWQTPTITPVAMSALAATCWMIKNKDKGGIYFPDDITEYKDIIKMAEKYISKTIYKTFDKKEIEENLKINYDDIQVKDIF
;
A
#
# COMPACT_ATOMS: atom_id res chain seq x y z
N MET A 1 8.88 -17.43 18.38
CA MET A 1 8.36 -16.25 19.06
C MET A 1 9.53 -15.33 19.37
N ILE A 2 9.47 -14.09 18.92
CA ILE A 2 10.51 -13.08 19.11
C ILE A 2 10.25 -12.39 20.45
N LYS A 3 11.29 -12.06 21.22
CA LYS A 3 11.14 -11.35 22.50
C LYS A 3 11.33 -9.84 22.28
N PHE A 4 10.42 -9.05 22.86
CA PHE A 4 10.51 -7.60 22.91
C PHE A 4 10.22 -7.11 24.33
N ASP A 5 11.17 -6.38 24.91
CA ASP A 5 11.11 -5.94 26.31
C ASP A 5 10.74 -4.44 26.45
N GLY A 6 10.66 -3.69 25.34
CA GLY A 6 10.29 -2.29 25.31
C GLY A 6 8.78 -2.08 25.37
N ASN A 7 8.37 -0.81 25.39
CA ASN A 7 6.98 -0.44 25.22
C ASN A 7 6.59 -0.52 23.73
N ILE A 8 5.34 -0.91 23.49
CA ILE A 8 4.71 -0.88 22.17
C ILE A 8 3.53 0.09 22.26
N VAL A 9 3.53 1.10 21.41
CA VAL A 9 2.37 1.96 21.19
C VAL A 9 1.79 1.62 19.84
N GLN A 10 0.56 1.17 19.82
CA GLN A 10 -0.25 1.05 18.62
C GLN A 10 -1.13 2.29 18.51
N PHE A 11 -0.91 3.08 17.48
CA PHE A 11 -1.69 4.25 17.17
C PHE A 11 -2.73 3.92 16.10
N GLY A 12 -4.00 4.08 16.44
CA GLY A 12 -5.12 3.60 15.64
C GLY A 12 -5.54 2.16 15.96
N PHE A 13 -6.83 1.95 16.23
CA PHE A 13 -7.42 0.65 16.55
C PHE A 13 -8.64 0.34 15.68
N GLY A 14 -8.64 0.81 14.43
CA GLY A 14 -9.64 0.49 13.42
C GLY A 14 -9.52 -0.98 12.94
N ALA A 15 -10.01 -1.25 11.74
CA ALA A 15 -10.05 -2.60 11.17
C ALA A 15 -8.67 -3.30 11.13
N VAL A 16 -7.65 -2.61 10.59
CA VAL A 16 -6.28 -3.13 10.51
C VAL A 16 -5.66 -3.27 11.89
N GLY A 17 -5.83 -2.28 12.77
CA GLY A 17 -5.30 -2.29 14.13
C GLY A 17 -5.84 -3.44 14.98
N LYS A 18 -7.13 -3.76 14.89
CA LYS A 18 -7.76 -4.93 15.55
C LYS A 18 -7.21 -6.25 15.03
N SER A 19 -7.10 -6.37 13.71
CA SER A 19 -6.55 -7.56 13.05
C SER A 19 -5.09 -7.81 13.46
N PHE A 20 -4.29 -6.76 13.53
CA PHE A 20 -2.90 -6.81 13.99
C PHE A 20 -2.80 -7.22 15.47
N TYR A 21 -3.56 -6.55 16.35
CA TYR A 21 -3.55 -6.80 17.78
C TYR A 21 -3.89 -8.26 18.12
N GLU A 22 -4.87 -8.83 17.43
CA GLU A 22 -5.28 -10.24 17.63
C GLU A 22 -4.14 -11.24 17.37
N LYS A 23 -3.19 -10.89 16.51
CA LYS A 23 -2.14 -11.83 16.06
C LYS A 23 -0.74 -11.53 16.61
N ILE A 24 -0.48 -10.33 17.10
CA ILE A 24 0.87 -9.94 17.55
C ILE A 24 1.45 -10.86 18.62
N SER A 25 0.65 -11.25 19.61
CA SER A 25 1.09 -12.12 20.70
C SER A 25 1.47 -13.54 20.26
N LYS A 26 1.07 -13.96 19.06
CA LYS A 26 1.46 -15.25 18.46
C LYS A 26 2.90 -15.25 17.94
N GLU A 27 3.42 -14.10 17.59
CA GLU A 27 4.76 -13.95 16.98
C GLU A 27 5.75 -13.24 17.90
N ILE A 28 5.28 -12.28 18.70
CA ILE A 28 6.10 -11.45 19.60
C ILE A 28 5.69 -11.68 21.04
N LYS A 29 6.67 -12.05 21.87
CA LYS A 29 6.49 -12.13 23.33
C LYS A 29 6.84 -10.78 23.93
N PHE A 30 5.87 -10.11 24.51
CA PHE A 30 5.99 -8.82 25.19
C PHE A 30 5.26 -8.86 26.53
N ASN A 31 5.46 -7.84 27.37
CA ASN A 31 4.68 -7.63 28.59
C ASN A 31 3.42 -6.85 28.23
N GLU A 32 2.25 -7.39 28.54
CA GLU A 32 0.96 -6.75 28.24
C GLU A 32 0.81 -5.37 28.89
N ASN A 33 1.44 -5.15 30.05
CA ASN A 33 1.49 -3.84 30.69
C ASN A 33 2.24 -2.77 29.88
N ASN A 34 3.05 -3.19 28.92
CA ASN A 34 3.86 -2.32 28.07
C ASN A 34 3.26 -2.15 26.67
N TYR A 35 2.04 -2.63 26.43
CA TYR A 35 1.32 -2.45 25.18
C TYR A 35 0.20 -1.44 25.34
N PHE A 36 0.31 -0.32 24.66
CA PHE A 36 -0.67 0.78 24.71
C PHE A 36 -1.34 0.94 23.37
N VAL A 37 -2.65 1.17 23.39
CA VAL A 37 -3.44 1.58 22.22
C VAL A 37 -3.84 3.03 22.41
N ILE A 38 -3.55 3.88 21.41
CA ILE A 38 -3.97 5.29 21.38
C ILE A 38 -4.96 5.47 20.24
N THR A 39 -6.12 6.01 20.54
CA THR A 39 -7.20 6.28 19.59
C THR A 39 -7.91 7.60 19.95
N MET A 40 -8.66 8.20 19.01
CA MET A 40 -9.30 9.49 19.24
C MET A 40 -10.62 9.39 20.02
N ASP A 41 -11.22 8.20 20.08
CA ASP A 41 -12.53 7.93 20.70
C ASP A 41 -12.56 6.54 21.35
N ASP A 42 -13.71 6.16 21.90
CA ASP A 42 -13.92 4.90 22.61
C ASP A 42 -14.69 3.85 21.81
N PHE A 43 -14.97 4.08 20.53
CA PHE A 43 -15.76 3.15 19.71
C PHE A 43 -15.22 1.72 19.72
N GLU A 44 -13.90 1.57 19.76
CA GLU A 44 -13.23 0.27 19.68
C GLU A 44 -12.79 -0.28 21.07
N PHE A 45 -13.18 0.38 22.15
CA PHE A 45 -12.79 -0.02 23.53
C PHE A 45 -13.27 -1.42 23.87
N GLU A 46 -14.54 -1.74 23.58
CA GLU A 46 -15.10 -3.06 23.85
C GLU A 46 -14.37 -4.17 23.05
N ALA A 47 -14.04 -3.89 21.78
CA ALA A 47 -13.28 -4.81 20.96
C ALA A 47 -11.87 -5.06 21.53
N PHE A 48 -11.19 -4.02 22.02
CA PHE A 48 -9.89 -4.12 22.66
C PHE A 48 -9.93 -5.01 23.91
N VAL A 49 -10.91 -4.80 24.79
CA VAL A 49 -11.10 -5.60 26.00
C VAL A 49 -11.42 -7.06 25.67
N ASN A 50 -12.30 -7.30 24.70
CA ASN A 50 -12.66 -8.65 24.24
C ASN A 50 -11.48 -9.42 23.62
N LEU A 51 -10.51 -8.71 23.06
CA LEU A 51 -9.25 -9.27 22.56
C LEU A 51 -8.21 -9.51 23.68
N GLY A 52 -8.54 -9.22 24.93
CA GLY A 52 -7.68 -9.42 26.09
C GLY A 52 -6.82 -8.20 26.43
N GLY A 53 -7.11 -7.03 25.85
CA GLY A 53 -6.40 -5.80 26.15
C GLY A 53 -6.62 -5.30 27.59
N MET A 54 -5.59 -4.72 28.17
CA MET A 54 -5.67 -4.15 29.51
C MET A 54 -6.38 -2.80 29.47
N VAL A 55 -7.49 -2.65 30.19
CA VAL A 55 -8.30 -1.42 30.25
C VAL A 55 -7.46 -0.15 30.47
N ALA A 56 -6.47 -0.21 31.36
CA ALA A 56 -5.61 0.93 31.68
C ALA A 56 -4.68 1.35 30.52
N ASN A 57 -4.53 0.52 29.52
CA ASN A 57 -3.64 0.74 28.37
C ASN A 57 -4.39 1.20 27.11
N PHE A 58 -5.71 1.37 27.19
CA PHE A 58 -6.50 1.99 26.13
C PHE A 58 -6.59 3.50 26.40
N VAL A 59 -5.94 4.28 25.57
CA VAL A 59 -5.77 5.73 25.74
C VAL A 59 -6.62 6.46 24.71
N ILE A 60 -7.63 7.18 25.20
CA ILE A 60 -8.48 8.03 24.36
C ILE A 60 -7.84 9.41 24.27
N GLN A 61 -7.18 9.70 23.16
CA GLN A 61 -6.49 10.95 22.94
C GLN A 61 -6.41 11.27 21.45
N LYS A 62 -7.07 12.34 21.02
CA LYS A 62 -6.88 12.86 19.65
C LYS A 62 -5.44 13.38 19.52
N ILE A 63 -4.73 12.84 18.55
CA ILE A 63 -3.38 13.29 18.18
C ILE A 63 -3.47 14.41 17.17
N THR A 64 -2.69 15.46 17.40
CA THR A 64 -2.58 16.65 16.56
C THR A 64 -1.11 17.03 16.39
N LYS A 65 -0.83 17.90 15.41
CA LYS A 65 0.52 18.41 15.19
C LYS A 65 1.14 19.04 16.43
N ASP A 66 0.34 19.67 17.27
CA ASP A 66 0.80 20.37 18.47
C ASP A 66 1.08 19.43 19.65
N ASN A 67 0.39 18.29 19.76
CA ASN A 67 0.44 17.47 20.96
C ASN A 67 1.13 16.10 20.78
N PHE A 68 1.41 15.62 19.56
CA PHE A 68 1.89 14.26 19.33
C PHE A 68 3.20 13.94 20.08
N LYS A 69 4.14 14.89 20.14
CA LYS A 69 5.42 14.74 20.86
C LYS A 69 5.22 14.51 22.35
N GLU A 70 4.33 15.30 22.96
CA GLU A 70 4.01 15.16 24.38
C GLU A 70 3.30 13.84 24.66
N VAL A 71 2.30 13.50 23.84
CA VAL A 71 1.49 12.29 24.06
C VAL A 71 2.33 11.03 23.85
N PHE A 72 3.03 10.89 22.74
CA PHE A 72 3.87 9.72 22.48
C PHE A 72 5.04 9.64 23.48
N GLY A 73 5.63 10.76 23.87
CA GLY A 73 6.72 10.82 24.84
C GLY A 73 6.34 10.38 26.26
N LYS A 74 5.04 10.28 26.60
CA LYS A 74 4.58 9.67 27.87
C LYS A 74 4.76 8.16 27.90
N TYR A 75 4.72 7.51 26.74
CA TYR A 75 4.71 6.04 26.61
C TYR A 75 5.98 5.49 25.97
N LEU A 76 6.67 6.27 25.15
CA LEU A 76 7.79 5.84 24.32
C LEU A 76 9.10 6.49 24.74
N LYS A 77 10.16 5.69 24.73
CA LYS A 77 11.55 6.08 24.96
C LYS A 77 12.45 5.36 23.96
N GLU A 78 13.75 5.67 23.98
CA GLU A 78 14.75 5.01 23.15
C GLU A 78 14.60 3.47 23.16
N GLY A 79 14.49 2.88 21.98
CA GLY A 79 14.38 1.45 21.76
C GLY A 79 12.96 0.87 21.88
N ASP A 80 11.95 1.73 22.15
CA ASP A 80 10.53 1.35 22.10
C ASP A 80 10.00 1.37 20.67
N LEU A 81 8.76 0.95 20.45
CA LEU A 81 8.14 0.74 19.16
C LEU A 81 6.81 1.50 19.03
N LEU A 82 6.70 2.35 18.00
CA LEU A 82 5.47 2.97 17.55
C LEU A 82 4.98 2.26 16.28
N ILE A 83 3.75 1.75 16.31
CA ILE A 83 3.07 1.16 15.14
C ILE A 83 1.88 2.05 14.81
N ASP A 84 1.87 2.60 13.62
CA ASP A 84 0.92 3.60 13.19
C ASP A 84 -0.04 3.03 12.14
N PHE A 85 -1.31 2.95 12.50
CA PHE A 85 -2.43 2.58 11.64
C PHE A 85 -3.43 3.73 11.47
N ALA A 86 -3.03 4.95 11.84
CA ALA A 86 -3.85 6.13 11.62
C ALA A 86 -3.63 6.70 10.21
N ASP A 87 -4.66 7.29 9.66
CA ASP A 87 -4.69 7.81 8.29
C ASP A 87 -4.78 9.35 8.21
N THR A 88 -4.73 10.04 9.35
CA THR A 88 -4.93 11.50 9.44
C THR A 88 -3.85 12.20 10.26
N VAL A 89 -2.60 11.74 10.17
CA VAL A 89 -1.48 12.28 10.94
C VAL A 89 -0.26 12.49 10.06
N GLY A 90 0.51 13.54 10.34
CA GLY A 90 1.69 13.89 9.55
C GLY A 90 2.82 12.89 9.71
N THR A 91 2.92 11.93 8.79
CA THR A 91 3.97 10.91 8.75
C THR A 91 5.37 11.53 8.87
N LYS A 92 5.63 12.63 8.16
CA LYS A 92 6.94 13.30 8.20
C LYS A 92 7.34 13.77 9.60
N ASP A 93 6.44 14.43 10.30
CA ASP A 93 6.71 14.97 11.64
C ASP A 93 6.93 13.84 12.66
N ILE A 94 6.14 12.77 12.57
CA ILE A 94 6.27 11.58 13.43
C ILE A 94 7.57 10.83 13.13
N LEU A 95 7.89 10.64 11.86
CA LEU A 95 9.14 10.03 11.41
C LEU A 95 10.36 10.76 11.95
N GLU A 96 10.42 12.09 11.79
CA GLU A 96 11.53 12.92 12.27
C GLU A 96 11.66 12.81 13.79
N TRP A 97 10.56 12.90 14.52
CA TRP A 97 10.57 12.76 15.99
C TRP A 97 11.02 11.37 16.45
N CYS A 98 10.54 10.31 15.80
CA CYS A 98 10.97 8.94 16.12
C CYS A 98 12.47 8.73 15.85
N ALA A 99 12.98 9.25 14.73
CA ALA A 99 14.40 9.16 14.39
C ALA A 99 15.28 9.92 15.42
N GLU A 100 14.89 11.15 15.78
CA GLU A 100 15.59 11.96 16.77
C GLU A 100 15.63 11.32 18.18
N ASN A 101 14.57 10.59 18.54
CA ASN A 101 14.43 9.94 19.85
C ASN A 101 14.83 8.46 19.86
N ASN A 102 15.35 7.94 18.73
CA ASN A 102 15.72 6.54 18.58
C ASN A 102 14.58 5.57 18.90
N ILE A 103 13.38 5.84 18.40
CA ILE A 103 12.20 5.01 18.52
C ILE A 103 12.03 4.25 17.21
N MET A 104 11.73 2.96 17.28
CA MET A 104 11.33 2.18 16.10
C MET A 104 9.94 2.66 15.66
N TYR A 105 9.78 2.90 14.37
CA TYR A 105 8.51 3.37 13.82
C TYR A 105 8.11 2.56 12.60
N LEU A 106 6.84 2.18 12.53
CA LEU A 106 6.24 1.51 11.39
C LEU A 106 4.90 2.12 11.07
N ASN A 107 4.65 2.43 9.80
CA ASN A 107 3.31 2.75 9.29
C ASN A 107 2.93 1.87 8.09
N THR A 108 1.66 1.87 7.72
CA THR A 108 1.12 1.09 6.59
C THR A 108 0.84 1.93 5.35
N GLY A 109 0.87 3.22 5.46
CA GLY A 109 0.70 4.21 4.40
C GLY A 109 1.19 5.57 4.88
N GLU A 110 1.33 6.54 4.00
CA GLU A 110 1.71 7.90 4.35
C GLU A 110 0.47 8.79 4.37
N ALA A 111 0.44 9.71 5.34
CA ALA A 111 -0.58 10.73 5.49
C ALA A 111 0.05 12.07 5.90
N ASP A 112 -0.71 13.13 5.74
CA ASP A 112 -0.38 14.45 6.26
C ASP A 112 -1.43 14.87 7.31
N TRP A 113 -1.17 15.97 8.01
CA TRP A 113 -2.13 16.54 8.94
C TRP A 113 -3.40 16.99 8.20
N PRO A 114 -4.58 16.96 8.83
CA PRO A 114 -5.85 17.22 8.17
C PRO A 114 -5.95 18.58 7.42
N GLU A 115 -5.22 19.58 7.85
CA GLU A 115 -5.14 20.87 7.18
C GLU A 115 -4.48 20.84 5.79
N ASN A 116 -3.73 19.77 5.50
CA ASN A 116 -3.02 19.58 4.24
C ASN A 116 -3.60 18.42 3.41
N TRP A 117 -4.61 17.75 3.91
CA TRP A 117 -5.08 16.46 3.42
C TRP A 117 -5.61 16.46 1.98
N TYR A 118 -6.07 17.61 1.49
CA TYR A 118 -6.64 17.70 0.14
C TYR A 118 -5.61 17.89 -0.98
N SER A 119 -4.33 17.90 -0.66
CA SER A 119 -3.29 18.07 -1.65
C SER A 119 -2.49 16.80 -1.87
N ILE A 120 -3.00 15.91 -2.73
CA ILE A 120 -2.26 14.72 -3.20
C ILE A 120 -0.95 15.11 -3.89
N PHE A 121 -0.92 16.28 -4.51
CA PHE A 121 0.32 16.88 -4.99
C PHE A 121 1.33 17.06 -3.85
N ASN A 122 0.91 17.60 -2.72
CA ASN A 122 1.75 17.75 -1.53
C ASN A 122 2.13 16.38 -0.95
N GLU A 123 1.25 15.40 -0.96
CA GLU A 123 1.54 14.04 -0.54
C GLU A 123 2.65 13.41 -1.39
N ASN A 124 2.56 13.52 -2.71
CA ASN A 124 3.60 13.03 -3.62
C ASN A 124 4.93 13.80 -3.47
N LEU A 125 4.89 15.10 -3.18
CA LEU A 125 6.09 15.87 -2.83
C LEU A 125 6.67 15.40 -1.50
N LEU A 126 5.82 15.14 -0.49
CA LEU A 126 6.21 14.62 0.80
C LEU A 126 6.90 13.26 0.67
N LYS A 127 6.35 12.34 -0.11
CA LYS A 127 6.97 11.03 -0.41
C LYS A 127 8.37 11.20 -1.01
N ASN A 128 8.52 12.11 -1.96
CA ASN A 128 9.83 12.41 -2.55
C ASN A 128 10.80 13.03 -1.52
N GLU A 129 10.32 13.90 -0.64
CA GLU A 129 11.13 14.48 0.44
C GLU A 129 11.57 13.43 1.46
N ILE A 130 10.66 12.55 1.90
CA ILE A 130 10.98 11.45 2.81
C ILE A 130 12.02 10.54 2.17
N ARG A 131 11.84 10.18 0.89
CA ARG A 131 12.82 9.36 0.17
C ARG A 131 14.19 10.02 0.04
N LYS A 132 14.24 11.33 -0.15
CA LYS A 132 15.49 12.10 -0.14
C LYS A 132 16.11 12.10 1.25
N LYS A 133 15.32 12.40 2.29
CA LYS A 133 15.75 12.40 3.68
C LYS A 133 16.14 11.01 4.19
N HIS A 134 15.58 9.94 3.61
CA HIS A 134 15.95 8.57 3.95
C HIS A 134 17.45 8.33 3.91
N LYS A 135 18.16 8.86 2.90
CA LYS A 135 19.63 8.75 2.85
C LYS A 135 20.30 9.51 3.98
N ASP A 136 19.79 10.68 4.30
CA ASP A 136 20.36 11.58 5.30
C ASP A 136 20.09 11.06 6.73
N LEU A 137 18.91 10.51 6.98
CA LEU A 137 18.53 9.98 8.29
C LEU A 137 19.01 8.54 8.54
N LYS A 138 19.32 7.78 7.49
CA LYS A 138 19.75 6.38 7.61
C LYS A 138 21.02 6.20 8.47
N GLU A 139 21.86 7.21 8.50
CA GLU A 139 23.11 7.20 9.28
C GLU A 139 22.95 7.76 10.69
N THR A 140 21.80 8.39 10.99
CA THR A 140 21.57 9.15 12.23
C THR A 140 20.75 8.43 13.26
N ASN A 141 19.78 7.61 12.87
CA ASN A 141 18.94 6.87 13.81
C ASN A 141 19.48 5.47 14.13
N LYS A 142 19.40 5.10 15.39
CA LYS A 142 19.98 3.87 15.94
C LYS A 142 19.19 2.62 15.62
N TYR A 143 17.86 2.74 15.54
CA TYR A 143 16.94 1.63 15.34
C TYR A 143 16.22 1.75 13.99
N PRO A 144 15.79 0.63 13.37
CA PRO A 144 15.13 0.68 12.09
C PRO A 144 13.77 1.36 12.18
N ILE A 145 13.47 2.12 11.14
CA ILE A 145 12.14 2.68 10.85
C ILE A 145 11.69 2.09 9.53
N ILE A 146 10.44 1.64 9.44
CA ILE A 146 9.87 1.13 8.19
C ILE A 146 8.64 1.96 7.84
N LEU A 147 8.62 2.46 6.62
CA LEU A 147 7.50 3.23 6.07
C LEU A 147 6.75 2.42 5.02
N GLN A 148 5.44 2.64 4.92
CA GLN A 148 4.59 2.08 3.85
C GLN A 148 4.61 0.54 3.82
N HIS A 149 4.43 -0.10 4.98
CA HIS A 149 4.50 -1.57 5.03
C HIS A 149 3.18 -2.21 5.47
N GLY A 150 2.18 -2.08 4.59
CA GLY A 150 0.95 -2.86 4.57
C GLY A 150 1.00 -3.95 3.52
N ASN A 151 -0.12 -4.20 2.84
CA ASN A 151 -0.19 -5.13 1.72
C ASN A 151 0.23 -4.43 0.41
N ASN A 152 -0.42 -3.33 0.13
CA ASN A 152 -0.21 -2.33 -0.90
C ASN A 152 -0.51 -0.94 -0.26
N PRO A 153 0.54 -0.17 -0.02
CA PRO A 153 1.98 -0.45 -0.18
C PRO A 153 2.48 -1.49 0.81
N GLY A 154 3.57 -2.18 0.44
CA GLY A 154 4.26 -3.11 1.34
C GLY A 154 4.58 -4.47 0.74
N LEU A 155 3.70 -5.47 0.95
CA LEU A 155 3.95 -6.86 0.53
C LEU A 155 4.14 -7.00 -0.99
N VAL A 156 3.48 -6.17 -1.79
CA VAL A 156 3.62 -6.15 -3.26
C VAL A 156 5.04 -5.85 -3.73
N SER A 157 5.77 -4.98 -3.03
CA SER A 157 7.19 -4.72 -3.32
C SER A 157 8.06 -5.97 -3.12
N HIS A 158 7.73 -6.79 -2.13
CA HIS A 158 8.39 -8.08 -1.93
C HIS A 158 8.02 -9.09 -3.02
N PHE A 159 6.80 -9.03 -3.56
CA PHE A 159 6.39 -9.87 -4.70
C PHE A 159 7.14 -9.52 -5.97
N VAL A 160 7.51 -8.25 -6.20
CA VAL A 160 8.40 -7.86 -7.31
C VAL A 160 9.73 -8.61 -7.22
N LYS A 161 10.39 -8.59 -6.06
CA LYS A 161 11.66 -9.31 -5.83
C LYS A 161 11.49 -10.82 -6.00
N ALA A 162 10.41 -11.37 -5.45
CA ALA A 162 10.08 -12.79 -5.59
C ALA A 162 9.82 -13.17 -7.05
N GLY A 163 9.18 -12.30 -7.83
CA GLY A 163 8.95 -12.47 -9.26
C GLY A 163 10.26 -12.48 -10.07
N ILE A 164 11.15 -11.53 -9.82
CA ILE A 164 12.47 -11.49 -10.44
C ILE A 164 13.27 -12.77 -10.10
N GLU A 165 13.27 -13.19 -8.83
CA GLU A 165 13.90 -14.43 -8.42
C GLU A 165 13.29 -15.64 -9.14
N TYR A 166 11.96 -15.71 -9.24
CA TYR A 166 11.25 -16.80 -9.91
C TYR A 166 11.63 -16.86 -11.40
N ILE A 167 11.68 -15.73 -12.09
CA ILE A 167 12.10 -15.65 -13.50
C ILE A 167 13.53 -16.20 -13.65
N VAL A 168 14.47 -15.74 -12.82
CA VAL A 168 15.85 -16.22 -12.85
C VAL A 168 15.92 -17.71 -12.61
N LYS A 169 15.26 -18.23 -11.61
CA LYS A 169 15.29 -19.66 -11.25
C LYS A 169 14.62 -20.56 -12.27
N LYS A 170 13.53 -20.14 -12.87
CA LYS A 170 12.73 -20.98 -13.79
C LYS A 170 13.12 -20.83 -15.25
N GLN A 171 13.42 -19.60 -15.68
CA GLN A 171 13.67 -19.34 -17.10
C GLN A 171 15.18 -19.16 -17.41
N TYR A 172 16.00 -18.85 -16.38
CA TYR A 172 17.44 -18.62 -16.53
C TYR A 172 18.31 -19.47 -15.59
N SER A 173 17.84 -20.67 -15.22
CA SER A 173 18.49 -21.52 -14.22
C SER A 173 19.97 -21.84 -14.50
N LYS A 174 20.39 -21.84 -15.77
CA LYS A 174 21.77 -22.08 -16.21
C LYS A 174 22.63 -20.81 -16.30
N ASN A 175 22.03 -19.62 -16.25
CA ASN A 175 22.77 -18.37 -16.34
C ASN A 175 23.50 -18.08 -14.99
N LYS A 176 24.83 -18.19 -15.02
CA LYS A 176 25.68 -18.00 -13.83
C LYS A 176 25.64 -16.54 -13.32
N GLU A 177 25.71 -15.60 -14.25
CA GLU A 177 25.70 -14.16 -13.92
C GLU A 177 24.42 -13.78 -13.18
N PHE A 178 23.24 -14.18 -13.70
CA PHE A 178 21.96 -13.86 -13.05
C PHE A 178 21.84 -14.49 -11.66
N ARG A 179 22.39 -15.69 -11.46
CA ARG A 179 22.39 -16.33 -10.13
C ARG A 179 23.30 -15.59 -9.12
N GLU A 180 24.44 -15.08 -9.58
CA GLU A 180 25.33 -14.28 -8.71
C GLU A 180 24.66 -12.94 -8.36
N LEU A 181 24.11 -12.20 -9.34
CA LEU A 181 23.37 -10.96 -9.10
C LEU A 181 22.21 -11.18 -8.11
N LEU A 182 21.51 -12.32 -8.23
CA LEU A 182 20.45 -12.67 -7.30
C LEU A 182 20.94 -12.90 -5.86
N LYS A 183 22.09 -13.55 -5.68
CA LYS A 183 22.73 -13.74 -4.37
C LYS A 183 23.18 -12.41 -3.74
N GLU A 184 23.59 -11.48 -4.58
CA GLU A 184 24.01 -10.13 -4.17
C GLU A 184 22.84 -9.18 -3.96
N ASN A 185 21.59 -9.63 -4.14
CA ASN A 185 20.35 -8.82 -4.10
C ASN A 185 20.37 -7.63 -5.09
N LYS A 186 21.05 -7.79 -6.25
CA LYS A 186 21.12 -6.77 -7.30
C LYS A 186 19.89 -6.81 -8.21
N PHE A 187 18.70 -6.58 -7.60
CA PHE A 187 17.40 -6.67 -8.29
C PHE A 187 17.26 -5.63 -9.40
N ASN A 188 17.82 -4.44 -9.24
CA ASN A 188 17.83 -3.38 -10.26
C ASN A 188 18.60 -3.82 -11.51
N ILE A 189 19.79 -4.37 -11.36
CA ILE A 189 20.61 -4.88 -12.49
C ILE A 189 19.94 -6.09 -13.13
N LEU A 190 19.35 -6.98 -12.33
CA LEU A 190 18.58 -8.11 -12.86
C LEU A 190 17.36 -7.64 -13.66
N SER A 191 16.63 -6.64 -13.16
CA SER A 191 15.47 -6.05 -13.83
C SER A 191 15.87 -5.47 -15.19
N GLN A 192 16.96 -4.70 -15.26
CA GLN A 192 17.52 -4.17 -16.51
C GLN A 192 17.91 -5.29 -17.49
N LYS A 193 18.68 -6.28 -17.02
CA LYS A 193 19.16 -7.38 -17.89
C LYS A 193 18.05 -8.31 -18.37
N LEU A 194 17.00 -8.49 -17.59
CA LEU A 194 15.77 -9.19 -17.95
C LEU A 194 14.92 -8.35 -18.93
N GLY A 195 15.19 -7.06 -19.04
CA GLY A 195 14.41 -6.13 -19.86
C GLY A 195 12.98 -5.98 -19.33
N ILE A 196 12.81 -5.86 -18.01
CA ILE A 196 11.49 -5.59 -17.44
C ILE A 196 11.07 -4.19 -17.88
N LYS A 197 9.93 -4.09 -18.58
CA LYS A 197 9.37 -2.84 -19.09
C LYS A 197 8.31 -2.30 -18.16
N GLN A 198 7.33 -3.14 -17.80
CA GLN A 198 6.21 -2.71 -16.99
C GLN A 198 5.99 -3.64 -15.80
N ILE A 199 5.59 -3.04 -14.69
CA ILE A 199 5.14 -3.71 -13.46
C ILE A 199 3.75 -3.18 -13.15
N HIS A 200 2.74 -4.05 -13.24
CA HIS A 200 1.38 -3.72 -12.87
C HIS A 200 1.11 -4.26 -11.46
N VAL A 201 0.98 -3.39 -10.50
CA VAL A 201 0.45 -3.76 -9.20
C VAL A 201 -1.06 -3.92 -9.35
N ASN A 202 -1.59 -5.06 -8.93
CA ASN A 202 -2.98 -5.43 -9.08
C ASN A 202 -3.61 -5.59 -7.69
N ASP A 203 -4.73 -4.94 -7.49
CA ASP A 203 -5.62 -5.19 -6.37
C ASP A 203 -7.04 -5.40 -6.91
N ILE A 204 -7.56 -6.62 -6.74
CA ILE A 204 -8.81 -7.06 -7.33
C ILE A 204 -9.68 -7.65 -6.24
N ASP A 205 -10.60 -6.84 -5.76
CA ASP A 205 -11.57 -7.24 -4.75
C ASP A 205 -12.83 -7.83 -5.39
N LEU A 206 -12.96 -9.15 -5.32
CA LEU A 206 -14.10 -9.92 -5.80
C LEU A 206 -15.01 -10.35 -4.65
N GLN A 207 -14.98 -9.66 -3.51
CA GLN A 207 -15.86 -9.95 -2.40
C GLN A 207 -17.31 -9.56 -2.72
N GLU A 208 -18.23 -10.50 -2.50
CA GLU A 208 -19.66 -10.26 -2.61
C GLU A 208 -20.22 -9.73 -1.29
N VAL A 209 -20.44 -8.44 -1.24
CA VAL A 209 -20.99 -7.75 -0.07
C VAL A 209 -22.50 -7.84 -0.04
N LYS A 210 -23.09 -8.02 1.15
CA LYS A 210 -24.52 -7.80 1.40
C LYS A 210 -24.74 -6.30 1.54
N TRP A 211 -25.45 -5.71 0.63
CA TRP A 211 -25.82 -4.30 0.66
C TRP A 211 -27.33 -4.16 0.66
N GLU A 212 -27.83 -3.30 1.52
CA GLU A 212 -29.26 -3.12 1.73
C GLU A 212 -29.75 -1.83 1.08
N GLU A 213 -28.90 -0.82 0.92
CA GLU A 213 -29.22 0.48 0.37
C GLU A 213 -28.24 0.83 -0.78
N GLU A 214 -28.76 1.07 -1.99
CA GLU A 214 -27.95 1.42 -3.17
C GLU A 214 -27.24 2.78 -3.05
N GLN A 215 -27.71 3.65 -2.16
CA GLN A 215 -27.13 4.99 -1.94
C GLN A 215 -26.09 5.03 -0.82
N SER A 216 -25.75 3.88 -0.24
CA SER A 216 -24.73 3.79 0.81
C SER A 216 -23.42 3.24 0.27
N LEU A 217 -22.31 3.76 0.77
CA LEU A 217 -20.97 3.23 0.45
C LEU A 217 -20.65 2.06 1.38
N TYR A 218 -20.39 0.90 0.79
CA TYR A 218 -19.89 -0.28 1.49
C TYR A 218 -18.45 -0.54 1.04
N SER A 219 -17.49 -0.29 1.91
CA SER A 219 -16.07 -0.52 1.63
C SER A 219 -15.55 -1.73 2.41
N THR A 220 -14.63 -2.47 1.82
CA THR A 220 -13.95 -3.62 2.44
C THR A 220 -12.75 -3.21 3.30
N TRP A 221 -12.41 -1.92 3.32
CA TRP A 221 -11.30 -1.39 4.11
C TRP A 221 -11.62 -0.03 4.75
N CYS A 222 -11.20 1.11 4.23
CA CYS A 222 -11.46 2.43 4.76
C CYS A 222 -12.50 3.16 3.89
N ILE A 223 -13.38 3.96 4.49
CA ILE A 223 -14.38 4.74 3.75
C ILE A 223 -13.75 5.96 3.14
N ASP A 224 -13.15 6.79 3.99
CA ASP A 224 -12.60 8.09 3.57
C ASP A 224 -11.44 7.90 2.60
N SER A 225 -10.48 7.04 2.95
CA SER A 225 -9.34 6.77 2.09
C SER A 225 -9.75 6.20 0.73
N PHE A 226 -10.74 5.28 0.68
CA PHE A 226 -11.30 4.80 -0.59
C PHE A 226 -11.88 5.94 -1.42
N PHE A 227 -12.73 6.76 -0.82
CA PHE A 227 -13.43 7.82 -1.53
C PHE A 227 -12.44 8.85 -2.08
N PHE A 228 -11.50 9.30 -1.27
CA PHE A 228 -10.50 10.30 -1.68
C PHE A 228 -9.47 9.74 -2.66
N GLU A 229 -9.05 8.49 -2.52
CA GLU A 229 -8.15 7.84 -3.48
C GLU A 229 -8.79 7.78 -4.87
N MET A 230 -10.08 7.40 -4.95
CA MET A 230 -10.82 7.38 -6.21
C MET A 230 -10.98 8.77 -6.84
N LEU A 231 -11.05 9.83 -6.04
CA LEU A 231 -11.17 11.22 -6.50
C LEU A 231 -9.81 11.94 -6.63
N SER A 232 -8.74 11.22 -6.50
CA SER A 232 -7.40 11.72 -6.73
C SER A 232 -7.04 11.66 -8.20
N GLU A 233 -6.05 12.44 -8.60
CA GLU A 233 -5.49 12.36 -9.94
C GLU A 233 -4.84 10.99 -10.16
N ALA A 234 -5.15 10.37 -11.30
CA ALA A 234 -4.50 9.14 -11.71
C ALA A 234 -2.98 9.33 -11.85
N THR A 235 -2.20 8.40 -11.34
CA THR A 235 -0.74 8.52 -11.34
C THR A 235 -0.04 7.30 -11.94
N ILE A 236 1.11 7.55 -12.55
CA ILE A 236 1.96 6.54 -13.17
C ILE A 236 3.42 6.89 -12.89
N ASN A 237 4.24 5.89 -12.65
CA ASN A 237 5.68 6.04 -12.81
C ASN A 237 6.10 5.39 -14.12
N PHE A 238 6.60 6.18 -15.08
CA PHE A 238 6.98 5.68 -16.39
C PHE A 238 8.47 5.36 -16.50
N GLY A 239 8.75 4.31 -17.25
CA GLY A 239 10.09 3.76 -17.45
C GLY A 239 10.89 4.53 -18.50
N THR A 240 12.18 4.25 -18.53
CA THR A 240 13.11 4.85 -19.50
C THR A 240 12.91 4.39 -20.95
N HIS A 241 12.11 3.35 -21.17
CA HIS A 241 11.77 2.81 -22.50
C HIS A 241 10.56 3.50 -23.14
N GLU A 242 9.81 4.28 -22.36
CA GLU A 242 8.58 4.92 -22.83
C GLU A 242 8.88 6.00 -23.88
N LYS A 243 8.09 5.99 -24.94
CA LYS A 243 8.12 6.98 -26.04
C LYS A 243 6.95 7.95 -25.83
N ILE A 244 7.04 8.79 -24.81
CA ILE A 244 5.92 9.64 -24.41
C ILE A 244 6.06 11.00 -25.11
N ASP A 245 5.06 11.34 -25.94
CA ASP A 245 4.80 12.70 -26.36
C ASP A 245 3.72 13.27 -25.45
N LEU A 246 4.17 13.86 -24.32
CA LEU A 246 3.29 14.42 -23.31
C LEU A 246 2.86 15.80 -23.73
N LYS A 247 1.58 15.99 -23.97
CA LYS A 247 0.99 17.32 -24.08
C LYS A 247 0.78 17.87 -22.68
N GLU A 248 1.24 19.10 -22.44
CA GLU A 248 1.08 19.80 -21.16
C GLU A 248 -0.40 19.88 -20.71
N ASP A 249 -1.35 19.76 -21.64
CA ASP A 249 -2.77 19.79 -21.37
C ASP A 249 -3.34 18.49 -20.76
N GLU A 250 -2.66 17.35 -20.96
CA GLU A 250 -3.16 16.05 -20.55
C GLU A 250 -2.56 15.55 -19.22
N CYS A 251 -1.42 16.11 -18.83
CA CYS A 251 -0.70 15.66 -17.65
C CYS A 251 0.09 16.77 -16.95
N LYS A 252 0.38 16.52 -15.69
CA LYS A 252 1.27 17.35 -14.86
C LYS A 252 2.47 16.48 -14.49
N LEU A 253 3.64 16.88 -14.97
CA LEU A 253 4.89 16.24 -14.60
C LEU A 253 5.30 16.69 -13.20
N LEU A 254 5.14 15.86 -12.21
CA LEU A 254 5.51 16.15 -10.83
C LEU A 254 7.01 16.02 -10.62
N ASN A 255 7.64 15.04 -11.27
CA ASN A 255 9.09 14.87 -11.24
C ASN A 255 9.54 14.09 -12.48
N PHE A 256 9.92 14.81 -13.52
CA PHE A 256 10.32 14.19 -14.80
C PHE A 256 11.56 13.31 -14.68
N GLU A 257 12.57 13.72 -13.91
CA GLU A 257 13.80 12.93 -13.71
C GLU A 257 13.50 11.59 -13.05
N LYS A 258 12.47 11.55 -12.18
CA LYS A 258 12.03 10.35 -11.46
C LYS A 258 10.93 9.57 -12.18
N GLY A 259 10.45 10.05 -13.33
CA GLY A 259 9.41 9.39 -14.12
C GLY A 259 8.02 9.45 -13.50
N PHE A 260 7.80 10.25 -12.48
CA PHE A 260 6.50 10.35 -11.82
C PHE A 260 5.60 11.34 -12.54
N LEU A 261 4.43 10.84 -12.95
CA LEU A 261 3.44 11.55 -13.75
C LEU A 261 2.08 11.50 -13.08
N GLU A 262 1.43 12.65 -13.00
CA GLU A 262 0.03 12.80 -12.61
C GLU A 262 -0.79 13.22 -13.83
N LEU A 263 -1.84 12.48 -14.13
CA LEU A 263 -2.78 12.84 -15.19
C LEU A 263 -3.72 13.95 -14.68
N LYS A 264 -4.17 14.82 -15.59
CA LYS A 264 -5.23 15.81 -15.28
C LYS A 264 -6.62 15.18 -15.31
N GLN A 265 -6.72 13.95 -14.84
CA GLN A 265 -7.94 13.15 -14.82
C GLN A 265 -7.99 12.35 -13.53
N LEU A 266 -9.18 12.27 -12.91
CA LEU A 266 -9.36 11.53 -11.67
C LEU A 266 -9.19 10.03 -11.87
N ALA A 267 -8.75 9.33 -10.84
CA ALA A 267 -8.59 7.88 -10.86
C ALA A 267 -9.90 7.17 -11.22
N VAL A 268 -11.03 7.62 -10.69
CA VAL A 268 -12.37 7.07 -10.99
C VAL A 268 -12.75 7.17 -12.48
N ASP A 269 -12.21 8.15 -13.19
CA ASP A 269 -12.44 8.38 -14.62
C ASP A 269 -11.35 7.74 -15.51
N THR A 270 -10.33 7.10 -14.91
CA THR A 270 -9.17 6.54 -15.63
C THR A 270 -9.06 5.04 -15.35
N LYS A 271 -9.31 4.22 -16.36
CA LYS A 271 -9.23 2.75 -16.25
C LYS A 271 -8.10 2.22 -17.11
N GLY A 272 -7.36 1.27 -16.55
CA GLY A 272 -6.31 0.54 -17.27
C GLY A 272 -6.60 -0.96 -17.32
N ARG A 273 -6.03 -1.64 -18.30
CA ARG A 273 -6.17 -3.08 -18.53
C ARG A 273 -4.93 -3.81 -18.04
N THR A 274 -5.12 -4.91 -17.33
CA THR A 274 -4.04 -5.77 -16.88
C THR A 274 -4.47 -7.24 -16.86
N TYR A 275 -3.57 -8.11 -16.43
CA TYR A 275 -3.77 -9.55 -16.43
C TYR A 275 -3.33 -10.18 -15.09
N TYR A 276 -4.08 -11.17 -14.63
CA TYR A 276 -3.82 -11.88 -13.39
C TYR A 276 -4.22 -13.37 -13.54
N PRO A 277 -4.06 -14.23 -12.54
CA PRO A 277 -4.43 -15.66 -12.66
C PRO A 277 -5.90 -15.94 -13.02
N GLY A 278 -6.81 -15.00 -12.76
CA GLY A 278 -8.23 -15.07 -13.15
C GLY A 278 -8.52 -14.57 -14.56
N GLY A 279 -7.53 -14.04 -15.28
CA GLY A 279 -7.67 -13.53 -16.64
C GLY A 279 -7.46 -12.02 -16.76
N LYS A 280 -8.05 -11.40 -17.78
CA LYS A 280 -8.03 -9.95 -17.99
C LYS A 280 -8.97 -9.25 -17.00
N PHE A 281 -8.54 -8.11 -16.48
CA PHE A 281 -9.45 -7.17 -15.81
C PHE A 281 -9.14 -5.72 -16.17
N GLU A 282 -10.10 -4.85 -15.88
CA GLU A 282 -9.94 -3.41 -15.94
C GLU A 282 -10.01 -2.87 -14.50
N GLY A 283 -8.99 -2.09 -14.11
CA GLY A 283 -8.91 -1.44 -12.83
C GLY A 283 -8.82 0.07 -12.97
N TYR A 284 -9.16 0.78 -11.91
CA TYR A 284 -8.92 2.21 -11.82
C TYR A 284 -7.42 2.45 -11.59
N LEU A 285 -6.90 3.46 -12.26
CA LEU A 285 -5.51 3.88 -12.10
C LEU A 285 -5.43 4.84 -10.90
N VAL A 286 -5.25 4.28 -9.73
CA VAL A 286 -5.21 5.08 -8.51
C VAL A 286 -3.78 5.51 -8.16
N PRO A 287 -3.62 6.67 -7.49
CA PRO A 287 -2.34 7.07 -6.93
C PRO A 287 -1.99 6.17 -5.76
N HIS A 288 -0.78 5.62 -5.79
CA HIS A 288 -0.35 4.72 -4.73
C HIS A 288 1.17 4.79 -4.53
N GLU A 289 1.63 4.66 -3.30
CA GLU A 289 3.03 4.92 -2.92
C GLU A 289 4.04 4.01 -3.60
N GLU A 290 3.71 2.73 -3.73
CA GLU A 290 4.62 1.75 -4.28
C GLU A 290 4.99 1.97 -5.74
N ILE A 291 4.20 2.72 -6.53
CA ILE A 291 4.59 3.03 -7.90
C ILE A 291 5.90 3.83 -7.94
N ILE A 292 6.14 4.64 -6.90
CA ILE A 292 7.36 5.43 -6.74
C ILE A 292 8.48 4.57 -6.17
N THR A 293 8.20 3.85 -5.07
CA THR A 293 9.25 3.11 -4.35
C THR A 293 9.75 1.92 -5.16
N ILE A 294 8.89 1.15 -5.82
CA ILE A 294 9.28 0.05 -6.71
C ILE A 294 10.12 0.56 -7.89
N ALA A 295 9.66 1.61 -8.57
CA ALA A 295 10.38 2.17 -9.70
C ALA A 295 11.77 2.67 -9.31
N ASN A 296 11.87 3.44 -8.22
CA ASN A 296 13.13 3.96 -7.70
C ASN A 296 14.06 2.84 -7.17
N GLY A 297 13.49 1.79 -6.54
CA GLY A 297 14.24 0.63 -6.05
C GLY A 297 14.89 -0.19 -7.16
N LEU A 298 14.33 -0.12 -8.38
CA LEU A 298 14.81 -0.83 -9.56
C LEU A 298 15.63 0.06 -10.52
N GLU A 299 15.84 1.33 -10.22
CA GLU A 299 16.66 2.23 -11.04
C GLU A 299 18.11 1.73 -11.16
N VAL A 300 18.64 1.84 -12.37
CA VAL A 300 20.09 1.73 -12.63
C VAL A 300 20.59 3.10 -13.03
N VAL A 301 21.58 3.57 -12.28
CA VAL A 301 22.21 4.88 -12.49
C VAL A 301 23.64 4.68 -12.96
N GLU A 302 24.01 5.27 -14.10
CA GLU A 302 25.37 5.30 -14.64
C GLU A 302 25.76 6.76 -14.87
N ASP A 303 26.94 7.16 -14.43
CA ASP A 303 27.46 8.53 -14.56
C ASP A 303 26.45 9.62 -14.09
N GLY A 304 25.70 9.32 -13.02
CA GLY A 304 24.70 10.23 -12.43
C GLY A 304 23.39 10.33 -13.21
N LYS A 305 23.19 9.54 -14.27
CA LYS A 305 21.96 9.49 -15.06
C LYS A 305 21.25 8.17 -14.87
N VAL A 306 19.93 8.22 -14.79
CA VAL A 306 19.08 7.03 -14.79
C VAL A 306 19.10 6.44 -16.20
N VAL A 307 19.75 5.28 -16.37
CA VAL A 307 19.82 4.56 -17.65
C VAL A 307 18.76 3.48 -17.79
N TYR A 308 18.17 3.06 -16.68
CA TYR A 308 17.07 2.11 -16.67
C TYR A 308 16.14 2.35 -15.48
N ARG A 309 14.85 2.27 -15.73
CA ARG A 309 13.75 2.20 -14.78
C ARG A 309 12.56 1.57 -15.50
N PRO A 310 11.82 0.61 -14.89
CA PRO A 310 10.56 0.12 -15.43
C PRO A 310 9.43 1.14 -15.24
N SER A 311 8.38 1.06 -16.06
CA SER A 311 7.11 1.70 -15.73
C SER A 311 6.41 0.93 -14.62
N VAL A 312 5.80 1.64 -13.67
CA VAL A 312 5.03 1.03 -12.58
C VAL A 312 3.68 1.74 -12.47
N MET A 313 2.61 0.96 -12.37
CA MET A 313 1.25 1.46 -12.20
C MET A 313 0.49 0.60 -11.20
N PHE A 314 -0.44 1.23 -10.49
CA PHE A 314 -1.36 0.53 -9.58
C PHE A 314 -2.76 0.52 -10.20
N LEU A 315 -3.34 -0.66 -10.32
CA LEU A 315 -4.64 -0.91 -10.92
C LEU A 315 -5.56 -1.58 -9.90
N TYR A 316 -6.54 -0.82 -9.44
CA TYR A 316 -7.48 -1.20 -8.39
C TYR A 316 -8.86 -1.52 -8.95
N SER A 317 -9.42 -2.65 -8.55
CA SER A 317 -10.82 -3.01 -8.79
C SER A 317 -11.51 -3.25 -7.45
N PRO A 318 -12.20 -2.26 -6.91
CA PRO A 318 -12.93 -2.39 -5.65
C PRO A 318 -14.08 -3.38 -5.78
N CYS A 319 -14.61 -3.86 -4.65
CA CYS A 319 -15.78 -4.71 -4.63
C CYS A 319 -16.98 -4.04 -5.35
N GLU A 320 -17.91 -4.84 -5.88
CA GLU A 320 -19.00 -4.34 -6.70
C GLU A 320 -19.83 -3.26 -6.00
N ALA A 321 -20.05 -3.38 -4.69
CA ALA A 321 -20.83 -2.42 -3.92
C ALA A 321 -20.17 -1.03 -3.89
N ALA A 322 -18.85 -0.98 -3.58
CA ALA A 322 -18.08 0.26 -3.56
C ALA A 322 -17.98 0.87 -4.96
N ARG A 323 -17.73 0.04 -5.98
CA ARG A 323 -17.65 0.48 -7.37
C ARG A 323 -18.94 1.09 -7.86
N LYS A 324 -20.09 0.45 -7.61
CA LYS A 324 -21.39 1.00 -7.99
C LYS A 324 -21.70 2.32 -7.31
N TYR A 325 -21.33 2.44 -6.02
CA TYR A 325 -21.50 3.71 -5.33
C TYR A 325 -20.74 4.83 -6.03
N ILE A 326 -19.44 4.69 -6.21
CA ILE A 326 -18.59 5.77 -6.76
C ILE A 326 -18.96 6.11 -8.21
N GLU A 327 -19.28 5.12 -9.05
CA GLU A 327 -19.72 5.35 -10.43
C GLU A 327 -21.05 6.12 -10.51
N ASN A 328 -21.95 5.95 -9.53
CA ASN A 328 -23.25 6.63 -9.46
C ASN A 328 -23.21 7.95 -8.68
N ALA A 329 -22.15 8.24 -7.95
CA ALA A 329 -22.03 9.43 -7.12
C ALA A 329 -21.72 10.71 -7.92
N LYS A 330 -21.39 10.61 -9.22
CA LYS A 330 -21.01 11.73 -10.08
C LYS A 330 -22.16 12.69 -10.31
N VAL A 331 -21.91 14.01 -10.12
CA VAL A 331 -22.87 15.08 -10.37
C VAL A 331 -22.54 15.74 -11.72
N ASN A 332 -23.48 15.65 -12.68
CA ASN A 332 -23.24 16.03 -14.08
C ASN A 332 -22.97 17.53 -14.31
N ASP A 333 -23.41 18.40 -13.41
CA ASP A 333 -23.32 19.87 -13.57
C ASP A 333 -22.28 20.51 -12.63
N TYR A 334 -21.35 19.72 -12.09
CA TYR A 334 -20.34 20.24 -11.20
C TYR A 334 -19.23 20.93 -12.00
N LEU A 335 -19.19 22.25 -11.92
CA LEU A 335 -18.08 23.08 -12.39
C LEU A 335 -17.15 23.30 -11.19
N ASN A 336 -16.05 22.54 -11.09
CA ASN A 336 -15.01 22.85 -10.10
C ASN A 336 -14.22 24.08 -10.55
N PRO A 337 -14.38 25.25 -9.92
CA PRO A 337 -13.70 26.47 -10.34
C PRO A 337 -12.21 26.51 -9.97
N ASP A 338 -11.76 25.64 -9.05
CA ASP A 338 -10.38 25.64 -8.58
C ASP A 338 -9.91 24.19 -8.31
N PRO A 339 -9.13 23.60 -9.22
CA PRO A 339 -8.58 22.25 -9.00
C PRO A 339 -7.58 22.17 -7.84
N GLU A 340 -7.04 23.29 -7.37
CA GLU A 340 -6.10 23.34 -6.22
C GLU A 340 -6.83 23.49 -4.88
N LYS A 341 -8.13 23.77 -4.91
CA LYS A 341 -8.99 23.86 -3.73
C LYS A 341 -10.25 23.07 -3.97
N PRO A 342 -10.29 21.77 -3.65
CA PRO A 342 -11.53 21.02 -3.62
C PRO A 342 -12.44 21.70 -2.57
N GLN A 343 -13.36 22.54 -3.04
CA GLN A 343 -14.34 23.12 -2.16
C GLN A 343 -15.41 22.07 -1.93
N ASP A 344 -15.59 21.70 -0.67
CA ASP A 344 -16.79 21.06 -0.22
C ASP A 344 -17.94 22.03 -0.46
N CYS A 345 -18.78 21.75 -1.43
CA CYS A 345 -20.00 22.47 -1.64
C CYS A 345 -21.18 21.57 -1.31
N GLU A 346 -22.24 22.14 -0.77
CA GLU A 346 -23.49 21.45 -0.61
C GLU A 346 -24.32 21.63 -1.89
N ASN A 347 -24.97 20.55 -2.36
CA ASN A 347 -25.94 20.64 -3.42
C ASN A 347 -27.27 21.21 -2.89
N GLU A 348 -28.25 21.41 -3.78
CA GLU A 348 -29.61 21.92 -3.45
C GLU A 348 -30.33 21.07 -2.38
N ASN A 349 -29.90 19.83 -2.15
CA ASN A 349 -30.43 18.91 -1.16
C ASN A 349 -29.59 18.82 0.12
N GLY A 350 -28.60 19.70 0.32
CA GLY A 350 -27.72 19.72 1.49
C GLY A 350 -26.70 18.57 1.55
N LYS A 351 -26.40 17.90 0.42
CA LYS A 351 -25.40 16.85 0.35
C LYS A 351 -24.02 17.43 0.05
N SER A 352 -23.01 16.99 0.77
CA SER A 352 -21.61 17.35 0.51
C SER A 352 -21.14 16.81 -0.85
N ILE A 353 -20.53 17.66 -1.66
CA ILE A 353 -19.97 17.32 -2.97
C ILE A 353 -18.46 17.58 -2.93
N VAL A 354 -17.69 16.55 -3.22
CA VAL A 354 -16.22 16.60 -3.31
C VAL A 354 -15.82 16.33 -4.76
N ARG A 355 -15.15 17.28 -5.41
CA ARG A 355 -14.64 17.15 -6.79
C ARG A 355 -15.66 16.62 -7.82
N GLY A 356 -16.94 16.98 -7.63
CA GLY A 356 -18.02 16.54 -8.53
C GLY A 356 -18.65 15.19 -8.18
N TYR A 357 -18.39 14.67 -7.01
CA TYR A 357 -18.97 13.42 -6.50
C TYR A 357 -19.65 13.65 -5.16
N VAL A 358 -20.83 13.04 -4.97
CA VAL A 358 -21.55 13.12 -3.69
C VAL A 358 -20.81 12.30 -2.64
N TYR A 359 -20.45 12.94 -1.53
CA TYR A 359 -19.89 12.25 -0.38
C TYR A 359 -21.00 11.38 0.29
N PRO A 360 -20.70 10.15 0.73
CA PRO A 360 -21.71 9.25 1.26
C PRO A 360 -22.30 9.75 2.58
N GLU A 361 -23.64 9.92 2.65
CA GLU A 361 -24.35 10.19 3.90
C GLU A 361 -24.34 8.97 4.83
N LYS A 362 -24.31 7.78 4.24
CA LYS A 362 -24.21 6.50 4.94
C LYS A 362 -23.08 5.71 4.34
N ALA A 363 -22.19 5.29 5.19
CA ALA A 363 -21.04 4.47 4.80
C ALA A 363 -20.74 3.43 5.87
N GLU A 364 -20.23 2.29 5.45
CA GLU A 364 -19.91 1.19 6.35
C GLU A 364 -18.69 0.40 5.87
N ILE A 365 -17.75 0.13 6.79
CA ILE A 365 -16.70 -0.87 6.56
C ILE A 365 -17.34 -2.24 6.76
N VAL A 366 -17.29 -3.08 5.72
CA VAL A 366 -17.90 -4.40 5.77
C VAL A 366 -16.94 -5.42 6.35
N TYR A 367 -17.43 -6.13 7.35
CA TYR A 367 -16.76 -7.25 7.97
C TYR A 367 -17.40 -8.58 7.55
N GLN A 368 -16.96 -9.65 8.15
CA GLN A 368 -17.33 -11.03 7.81
C GLN A 368 -18.84 -11.28 7.66
N GLU A 369 -19.67 -10.75 8.55
CA GLU A 369 -21.11 -11.00 8.55
C GLU A 369 -21.83 -10.41 7.33
N LYS A 370 -21.22 -9.41 6.70
CA LYS A 370 -21.75 -8.80 5.47
C LYS A 370 -21.07 -9.28 4.19
N ILE A 371 -20.00 -10.08 4.29
CA ILE A 371 -19.36 -10.70 3.12
C ILE A 371 -19.96 -12.08 2.90
N LYS A 372 -20.68 -12.25 1.79
CA LYS A 372 -21.33 -13.54 1.44
C LYS A 372 -20.33 -14.56 0.93
N SER A 373 -19.41 -14.12 0.08
CA SER A 373 -18.43 -14.95 -0.63
C SER A 373 -17.38 -14.07 -1.28
N GLY A 374 -16.47 -14.69 -1.99
CA GLY A 374 -15.51 -14.00 -2.83
C GLY A 374 -14.08 -14.12 -2.36
N THR A 375 -13.24 -13.51 -3.13
CA THR A 375 -11.78 -13.54 -2.95
C THR A 375 -11.20 -12.18 -3.26
N GLU A 376 -10.02 -11.92 -2.76
CA GLU A 376 -9.19 -10.81 -3.20
C GLU A 376 -7.89 -11.33 -3.79
N TYR A 377 -7.47 -10.73 -4.90
CA TYR A 377 -6.17 -10.96 -5.51
C TYR A 377 -5.33 -9.71 -5.40
N VAL A 378 -4.22 -9.81 -4.70
CA VAL A 378 -3.23 -8.73 -4.63
C VAL A 378 -1.88 -9.28 -5.08
N GLY A 379 -1.26 -8.60 -6.05
CA GLY A 379 0.01 -9.05 -6.59
C GLY A 379 0.57 -8.14 -7.66
N VAL A 380 1.58 -8.62 -8.35
CA VAL A 380 2.30 -7.88 -9.37
C VAL A 380 2.44 -8.71 -10.66
N LEU A 381 2.17 -8.08 -11.79
CA LEU A 381 2.46 -8.64 -13.11
C LEU A 381 3.74 -7.99 -13.65
N LEU A 382 4.74 -8.81 -13.94
CA LEU A 382 6.01 -8.40 -14.56
C LEU A 382 5.97 -8.67 -16.06
N ILE A 383 6.15 -7.63 -16.87
CA ILE A 383 6.17 -7.69 -18.33
C ILE A 383 7.52 -7.18 -18.84
N GLY A 384 8.11 -7.87 -19.83
CA GLY A 384 9.39 -7.46 -20.38
C GLY A 384 9.88 -8.33 -21.55
N ASP A 385 11.03 -7.95 -22.13
CA ASP A 385 11.51 -8.49 -23.41
C ASP A 385 12.01 -9.92 -23.32
N ASN A 386 12.80 -10.24 -22.30
CA ASN A 386 13.64 -11.42 -22.29
C ASN A 386 13.07 -12.58 -21.48
N PHE A 387 11.82 -12.53 -21.06
CA PHE A 387 11.18 -13.58 -20.27
C PHE A 387 9.68 -13.71 -20.60
N LYS A 388 9.08 -14.84 -20.21
CA LYS A 388 7.62 -14.97 -20.24
C LYS A 388 7.03 -14.21 -19.07
N PRO A 389 5.95 -13.43 -19.25
CA PRO A 389 5.32 -12.65 -18.16
C PRO A 389 5.02 -13.50 -16.93
N VAL A 390 5.21 -12.89 -15.77
CA VAL A 390 4.99 -13.58 -14.49
C VAL A 390 4.12 -12.73 -13.59
N TRP A 391 3.06 -13.33 -13.05
CA TRP A 391 2.30 -12.76 -11.95
C TRP A 391 2.71 -13.42 -10.64
N VAL A 392 2.92 -12.61 -9.60
CA VAL A 392 3.24 -13.05 -8.24
C VAL A 392 2.36 -12.32 -7.25
N GLY A 393 1.69 -13.03 -6.38
CA GLY A 393 0.80 -12.44 -5.39
C GLY A 393 0.02 -13.46 -4.58
N ASN A 394 -0.99 -13.00 -3.89
CA ASN A 394 -1.87 -13.81 -3.08
C ASN A 394 -3.29 -13.86 -3.69
N ARG A 395 -3.97 -14.97 -3.44
CA ARG A 395 -5.41 -15.13 -3.58
C ARG A 395 -5.97 -15.44 -2.20
N ILE A 396 -6.71 -14.51 -1.64
CA ILE A 396 -7.19 -14.60 -0.27
C ILE A 396 -8.69 -14.85 -0.30
N GLU A 397 -9.11 -15.98 0.29
CA GLU A 397 -10.51 -16.40 0.33
C GLU A 397 -11.05 -16.32 1.75
N MET A 398 -12.31 -15.95 1.88
CA MET A 398 -13.02 -15.95 3.15
C MET A 398 -12.92 -17.30 3.91
N PRO A 399 -13.20 -18.47 3.25
CA PRO A 399 -13.10 -19.76 3.93
C PRO A 399 -11.72 -20.09 4.48
N TYR A 400 -10.66 -19.54 3.88
CA TYR A 400 -9.30 -19.72 4.37
C TYR A 400 -9.11 -19.04 5.74
N LEU A 401 -9.65 -17.85 5.91
CA LEU A 401 -9.57 -17.08 7.15
C LEU A 401 -10.42 -17.69 8.27
N TYR A 402 -11.52 -18.38 7.92
CA TYR A 402 -12.46 -18.99 8.89
C TYR A 402 -12.15 -20.42 9.30
N LYS A 403 -11.11 -21.05 8.81
CA LYS A 403 -10.77 -22.43 9.19
C LYS A 403 -10.67 -22.65 10.69
N ASN A 404 -10.40 -21.61 11.43
CA ASN A 404 -10.47 -21.57 12.89
C ASN A 404 -11.69 -20.74 13.31
N LYS A 405 -12.78 -21.36 13.71
CA LYS A 405 -14.03 -20.72 14.24
C LYS A 405 -13.83 -19.73 15.42
N LYS A 406 -12.57 -19.41 15.76
CA LYS A 406 -12.16 -18.47 16.79
C LYS A 406 -11.59 -17.16 16.22
N ASP A 407 -11.47 -17.05 14.90
CA ASP A 407 -11.00 -15.80 14.29
C ASP A 407 -12.13 -14.76 14.35
N SER A 408 -11.77 -13.55 14.73
CA SER A 408 -12.73 -12.48 14.88
C SER A 408 -13.23 -11.97 13.51
N TYR A 409 -14.40 -11.38 13.53
CA TYR A 409 -15.15 -10.99 12.33
C TYR A 409 -14.47 -9.91 11.47
N TRP A 410 -13.45 -9.22 11.99
CA TRP A 410 -12.65 -8.24 11.22
C TRP A 410 -11.49 -8.84 10.41
N GLN A 411 -11.25 -10.13 10.52
CA GLN A 411 -10.30 -10.83 9.62
C GLN A 411 -10.96 -11.06 8.26
N THR A 412 -10.71 -10.17 7.31
CA THR A 412 -11.28 -10.23 5.94
C THR A 412 -10.18 -10.39 4.89
N PRO A 413 -10.50 -10.73 3.65
CA PRO A 413 -9.50 -10.82 2.57
C PRO A 413 -8.70 -9.54 2.37
N THR A 414 -9.29 -8.37 2.56
CA THR A 414 -8.63 -7.07 2.41
C THR A 414 -7.83 -6.67 3.66
N ILE A 415 -8.44 -6.76 4.84
CA ILE A 415 -7.86 -6.24 6.08
C ILE A 415 -6.70 -7.12 6.57
N THR A 416 -6.87 -8.44 6.53
CA THR A 416 -5.88 -9.38 7.09
C THR A 416 -4.51 -9.26 6.44
N PRO A 417 -4.35 -9.16 5.12
CA PRO A 417 -3.03 -9.03 4.50
C PRO A 417 -2.27 -7.78 4.92
N VAL A 418 -2.95 -6.64 5.07
CA VAL A 418 -2.36 -5.39 5.54
C VAL A 418 -1.79 -5.57 6.95
N ALA A 419 -2.62 -6.07 7.87
CA ALA A 419 -2.21 -6.29 9.26
C ALA A 419 -1.09 -7.32 9.39
N MET A 420 -1.13 -8.40 8.61
CA MET A 420 -0.12 -9.47 8.68
C MET A 420 1.20 -9.08 8.03
N SER A 421 1.15 -8.24 7.01
CA SER A 421 2.35 -7.65 6.43
C SER A 421 3.01 -6.67 7.40
N ALA A 422 2.24 -5.81 8.06
CA ALA A 422 2.74 -4.94 9.14
C ALA A 422 3.34 -5.75 10.30
N LEU A 423 2.72 -6.88 10.68
CA LEU A 423 3.26 -7.79 11.68
C LEU A 423 4.58 -8.42 11.24
N ALA A 424 4.70 -8.80 9.96
CA ALA A 424 5.93 -9.34 9.41
C ALA A 424 7.07 -8.31 9.44
N ALA A 425 6.78 -7.06 9.08
CA ALA A 425 7.72 -5.95 9.15
C ALA A 425 8.12 -5.64 10.61
N THR A 426 7.16 -5.62 11.54
CA THR A 426 7.43 -5.48 12.98
C THR A 426 8.39 -6.56 13.48
N CYS A 427 8.14 -7.81 13.09
CA CYS A 427 9.03 -8.92 13.43
C CYS A 427 10.42 -8.76 12.84
N TRP A 428 10.53 -8.24 11.62
CA TRP A 428 11.80 -7.95 10.99
C TRP A 428 12.56 -6.84 11.73
N MET A 429 11.88 -5.74 12.09
CA MET A 429 12.46 -4.62 12.84
C MET A 429 13.06 -5.08 14.16
N ILE A 430 12.31 -5.83 14.96
CA ILE A 430 12.77 -6.32 16.28
C ILE A 430 13.99 -7.24 16.12
N LYS A 431 14.01 -8.10 15.10
CA LYS A 431 15.16 -8.99 14.81
C LYS A 431 16.40 -8.22 14.33
N ASN A 432 16.19 -7.11 13.68
CA ASN A 432 17.24 -6.30 13.05
C ASN A 432 17.42 -4.94 13.75
N LYS A 433 17.07 -4.86 15.03
CA LYS A 433 17.09 -3.60 15.79
C LYS A 433 18.41 -2.84 15.73
N ASP A 434 19.52 -3.53 15.52
CA ASP A 434 20.85 -2.92 15.47
C ASP A 434 21.23 -2.37 14.07
N LYS A 435 20.34 -2.53 13.07
CA LYS A 435 20.64 -2.06 11.69
C LYS A 435 20.49 -0.55 11.51
N GLY A 436 19.71 0.11 12.36
CA GLY A 436 19.40 1.53 12.18
C GLY A 436 18.79 1.85 10.81
N GLY A 437 18.54 3.12 10.55
CA GLY A 437 18.11 3.60 9.24
C GLY A 437 16.61 3.57 8.99
N ILE A 438 16.22 4.20 7.88
CA ILE A 438 14.83 4.28 7.40
C ILE A 438 14.71 3.41 6.16
N TYR A 439 13.72 2.54 6.13
CA TYR A 439 13.48 1.54 5.10
C TYR A 439 12.10 1.69 4.48
N PHE A 440 12.05 1.65 3.16
CA PHE A 440 10.83 1.28 2.44
C PHE A 440 10.83 -0.24 2.19
N PRO A 441 9.69 -0.86 1.82
CA PRO A 441 9.66 -2.31 1.51
C PRO A 441 10.70 -2.74 0.48
N ASP A 442 11.01 -1.85 -0.47
CA ASP A 442 12.01 -2.09 -1.51
C ASP A 442 13.45 -2.14 -0.99
N ASP A 443 13.74 -1.56 0.17
CA ASP A 443 15.07 -1.58 0.78
C ASP A 443 15.34 -2.88 1.57
N ILE A 444 14.27 -3.64 1.94
CA ILE A 444 14.40 -4.85 2.74
C ILE A 444 14.83 -6.03 1.85
N THR A 445 16.02 -6.54 2.09
CA THR A 445 16.60 -7.65 1.31
C THR A 445 16.08 -9.01 1.73
N GLU A 446 15.58 -9.16 2.97
CA GLU A 446 15.03 -10.38 3.54
C GLU A 446 13.54 -10.59 3.16
N TYR A 447 13.15 -10.17 1.95
CA TYR A 447 11.77 -10.24 1.45
C TYR A 447 11.11 -11.63 1.60
N LYS A 448 11.88 -12.71 1.51
CA LYS A 448 11.37 -14.08 1.71
C LYS A 448 10.88 -14.34 3.12
N ASP A 449 11.55 -13.77 4.11
CA ASP A 449 11.17 -13.92 5.51
C ASP A 449 9.89 -13.13 5.79
N ILE A 450 9.74 -11.96 5.19
CA ILE A 450 8.51 -11.15 5.23
C ILE A 450 7.35 -11.94 4.62
N ILE A 451 7.48 -12.40 3.36
CA ILE A 451 6.46 -13.19 2.67
C ILE A 451 6.10 -14.43 3.50
N LYS A 452 7.09 -15.20 3.95
CA LYS A 452 6.87 -16.42 4.72
C LYS A 452 6.15 -16.16 6.05
N MET A 453 6.41 -15.03 6.68
CA MET A 453 5.73 -14.63 7.91
C MET A 453 4.27 -14.30 7.63
N ALA A 454 3.98 -13.47 6.63
CA ALA A 454 2.62 -13.14 6.22
C ALA A 454 1.82 -14.39 5.82
N GLU A 455 2.42 -15.32 5.07
CA GLU A 455 1.83 -16.61 4.64
C GLU A 455 1.40 -17.55 5.78
N LYS A 456 1.72 -17.27 7.02
CA LYS A 456 1.18 -18.04 8.16
C LYS A 456 -0.30 -17.73 8.39
N TYR A 457 -0.74 -16.54 7.99
CA TYR A 457 -2.05 -15.98 8.28
C TYR A 457 -2.89 -15.70 7.05
N ILE A 458 -2.24 -15.59 5.88
CA ILE A 458 -2.87 -15.40 4.59
C ILE A 458 -2.58 -16.62 3.68
N SER A 459 -3.08 -16.58 2.44
CA SER A 459 -2.81 -17.65 1.47
C SER A 459 -1.33 -17.73 1.09
N LYS A 460 -0.92 -18.89 0.55
CA LYS A 460 0.42 -19.04 -0.05
C LYS A 460 0.56 -18.17 -1.29
N THR A 461 1.76 -17.66 -1.50
CA THR A 461 2.10 -16.88 -2.68
C THR A 461 1.98 -17.74 -3.94
N ILE A 462 1.27 -17.22 -4.91
CA ILE A 462 1.05 -17.82 -6.23
C ILE A 462 2.08 -17.24 -7.20
N TYR A 463 2.69 -18.09 -7.99
CA TYR A 463 3.56 -17.75 -9.11
C TYR A 463 2.94 -18.29 -10.39
N LYS A 464 2.50 -17.43 -11.28
CA LYS A 464 1.88 -17.80 -12.54
C LYS A 464 2.66 -17.22 -13.72
N THR A 465 3.13 -18.09 -14.60
CA THR A 465 3.74 -17.68 -15.87
C THR A 465 2.68 -17.69 -16.97
N PHE A 466 2.68 -16.68 -17.81
CA PHE A 466 1.81 -16.54 -18.99
C PHE A 466 2.63 -16.62 -20.28
N ASP A 467 1.98 -16.93 -21.39
CA ASP A 467 2.60 -16.76 -22.69
C ASP A 467 2.49 -15.29 -23.15
N LYS A 468 3.52 -14.79 -23.83
CA LYS A 468 3.52 -13.41 -24.37
C LYS A 468 2.32 -13.14 -25.25
N LYS A 469 1.99 -14.10 -26.13
CA LYS A 469 0.84 -14.03 -27.02
C LYS A 469 -0.49 -13.95 -26.28
N GLU A 470 -0.61 -14.68 -25.16
CA GLU A 470 -1.78 -14.61 -24.27
C GLU A 470 -1.98 -13.19 -23.72
N ILE A 471 -0.90 -12.55 -23.23
CA ILE A 471 -0.94 -11.17 -22.76
C ILE A 471 -1.27 -10.19 -23.90
N GLU A 472 -0.61 -10.32 -25.04
CA GLU A 472 -0.81 -9.46 -26.22
C GLU A 472 -2.27 -9.48 -26.70
N GLU A 473 -2.85 -10.67 -26.88
CA GLU A 473 -4.22 -10.85 -27.35
C GLU A 473 -5.25 -10.34 -26.34
N ASN A 474 -5.07 -10.61 -25.05
CA ASN A 474 -6.02 -10.21 -24.02
C ASN A 474 -5.96 -8.72 -23.69
N LEU A 475 -4.78 -8.12 -23.64
CA LEU A 475 -4.63 -6.70 -23.38
C LEU A 475 -4.73 -5.83 -24.66
N LYS A 476 -4.72 -6.46 -25.85
CA LYS A 476 -4.74 -5.78 -27.15
C LYS A 476 -3.58 -4.79 -27.31
N ILE A 477 -2.38 -5.23 -26.96
CA ILE A 477 -1.14 -4.45 -27.00
C ILE A 477 -0.17 -5.03 -28.02
N ASN A 478 0.82 -4.23 -28.41
CA ASN A 478 2.03 -4.76 -29.06
C ASN A 478 3.04 -5.12 -27.97
N TYR A 479 3.21 -6.40 -27.69
CA TYR A 479 4.04 -6.86 -26.58
C TYR A 479 5.50 -6.41 -26.68
N ASP A 480 6.09 -6.44 -27.89
CA ASP A 480 7.50 -6.10 -28.08
C ASP A 480 7.78 -4.59 -27.96
N ASP A 481 6.78 -3.73 -28.16
CA ASP A 481 6.87 -2.27 -28.00
C ASP A 481 5.79 -1.73 -27.04
N ILE A 482 5.55 -2.45 -25.95
CA ILE A 482 4.53 -2.06 -24.97
C ILE A 482 4.87 -0.71 -24.34
N GLN A 483 3.89 0.18 -24.35
CA GLN A 483 3.93 1.51 -23.74
C GLN A 483 2.80 1.63 -22.72
N VAL A 484 2.97 2.50 -21.72
CA VAL A 484 1.93 2.74 -20.72
C VAL A 484 0.60 3.13 -21.36
N LYS A 485 0.61 3.99 -22.39
CA LYS A 485 -0.61 4.41 -23.11
C LYS A 485 -1.41 3.26 -23.75
N ASP A 486 -0.79 2.11 -23.99
CA ASP A 486 -1.46 0.95 -24.59
C ASP A 486 -2.34 0.20 -23.58
N ILE A 487 -2.17 0.49 -22.29
CA ILE A 487 -2.92 -0.10 -21.18
C ILE A 487 -4.27 0.59 -20.97
N PHE A 488 -4.42 1.86 -21.35
CA PHE A 488 -5.63 2.67 -21.19
C PHE A 488 -6.66 2.50 -22.30
#